data_2bfa98d4be7e179b6dd2f1c6c390c46a
#
_entry.id   2bfa98d4be7e179b6dd2f1c6c390c46a
#
_cell.length_a   1.000
_cell.length_b   1.000
_cell.length_c   1.000
_cell.angle_alpha   90.00
_cell.angle_beta   90.00
_cell.angle_gamma   90.00
#
_symmetry.space_group_name_H-M   'P 1'
#
loop_
_entity.id
_entity.type
_entity.pdbx_description
1 polymer ?
#
loop_
_entity_poly.entity_id
_entity_poly.type
_entity_poly.pdbx_seq_one_letter_code
_entity_poly.pdbx_strand_id
1 'polypeptide(L)'
;MFRKPSNDTQENSKDAQDRKETLKKVQEANTQLNRERNDLAREKDKLAKANTDLTDKNKALTTDKERLTTEKENFNTDLSNAKNQVSQAIKDKEDLEQKHAPYKKLERLYEIFLEVKGCLNFGFVEKTHSAMDLIAYVLSDSKYYLESLYNKAIQELSDKRSDKGEKLAELFDSLFEYVKDKKFERLKEPSVYDSTCKSLYPEQNTSNKMQRVVLIGYTYDKKTTYCTIVDMGS
;
A
#
# COMPACT_ATOMS: atom_id res chain seq x y z
N MET A 1 -108.84 -70.69 40.76
CA MET A 1 -108.43 -69.39 40.28
C MET A 1 -106.89 -69.24 40.44
N PHE A 2 -106.12 -69.44 39.45
CA PHE A 2 -104.69 -69.27 39.46
C PHE A 2 -104.35 -67.91 38.86
N ARG A 3 -103.77 -67.02 39.65
CA ARG A 3 -103.22 -65.74 39.16
C ARG A 3 -101.90 -66.04 38.44
N LYS A 4 -101.81 -65.55 37.18
CA LYS A 4 -100.57 -65.56 36.42
C LYS A 4 -99.58 -64.64 37.12
N PRO A 5 -98.31 -64.97 37.31
CA PRO A 5 -97.31 -63.99 37.81
C PRO A 5 -97.07 -62.93 36.74
N SER A 6 -97.03 -61.75 37.23
CA SER A 6 -96.83 -60.52 36.44
C SER A 6 -95.47 -60.47 35.74
N ASN A 7 -95.45 -59.88 34.54
CA ASN A 7 -94.27 -59.68 33.70
C ASN A 7 -93.27 -58.61 34.20
N ASP A 8 -93.44 -58.13 35.40
CA ASP A 8 -92.73 -56.99 35.99
C ASP A 8 -91.27 -57.26 36.39
N THR A 9 -90.90 -58.56 36.57
CA THR A 9 -89.54 -58.93 36.96
C THR A 9 -88.53 -59.01 35.82
N GLN A 10 -88.97 -59.16 34.58
CA GLN A 10 -88.08 -59.20 33.38
C GLN A 10 -87.76 -57.81 32.89
N GLU A 11 -88.69 -56.85 32.97
CA GLU A 11 -88.42 -55.41 32.57
C GLU A 11 -87.46 -54.78 33.59
N ASN A 12 -87.60 -55.03 34.87
CA ASN A 12 -86.71 -54.47 35.92
C ASN A 12 -85.24 -55.03 35.80
N SER A 13 -85.02 -56.20 35.26
CA SER A 13 -83.71 -56.79 35.03
C SER A 13 -83.01 -56.21 33.80
N LYS A 14 -83.74 -55.86 32.75
CA LYS A 14 -83.22 -55.25 31.54
C LYS A 14 -82.83 -53.81 31.78
N ASP A 15 -83.64 -53.05 32.46
CA ASP A 15 -83.37 -51.66 32.89
C ASP A 15 -82.14 -51.56 33.82
N ALA A 16 -81.91 -52.54 34.74
CA ALA A 16 -80.74 -52.60 35.59
C ALA A 16 -79.48 -52.92 34.78
N GLN A 17 -79.60 -53.71 33.78
CA GLN A 17 -78.46 -54.07 32.85
C GLN A 17 -78.06 -52.92 31.97
N ASP A 18 -79.03 -52.18 31.39
CA ASP A 18 -78.81 -50.98 30.57
C ASP A 18 -78.15 -49.85 31.39
N ARG A 19 -78.63 -49.66 32.62
CA ARG A 19 -77.97 -48.70 33.58
C ARG A 19 -76.52 -49.08 33.91
N LYS A 20 -76.25 -50.35 34.08
CA LYS A 20 -74.87 -50.84 34.39
C LYS A 20 -73.94 -50.62 33.19
N GLU A 21 -74.41 -50.90 31.94
CA GLU A 21 -73.64 -50.62 30.73
C GLU A 21 -73.42 -49.15 30.51
N THR A 22 -74.43 -48.30 30.74
CA THR A 22 -74.29 -46.85 30.64
C THR A 22 -73.30 -46.31 31.69
N LEU A 23 -73.35 -46.85 32.92
CA LEU A 23 -72.39 -46.46 34.01
C LEU A 23 -70.96 -46.84 33.58
N LYS A 24 -70.74 -48.00 32.98
CA LYS A 24 -69.45 -48.45 32.49
C LYS A 24 -68.88 -47.54 31.39
N LYS A 25 -69.72 -47.16 30.42
CA LYS A 25 -69.37 -46.24 29.34
C LYS A 25 -68.99 -44.86 29.89
N VAL A 26 -69.73 -44.34 30.87
CA VAL A 26 -69.41 -43.07 31.56
C VAL A 26 -68.07 -43.17 32.34
N GLN A 27 -67.82 -44.28 32.99
CA GLN A 27 -66.53 -44.50 33.68
C GLN A 27 -65.35 -44.58 32.72
N GLU A 28 -65.49 -45.28 31.61
CA GLU A 28 -64.46 -45.35 30.57
C GLU A 28 -64.18 -43.96 29.97
N ALA A 29 -65.26 -43.17 29.61
CA ALA A 29 -65.14 -41.80 29.15
C ALA A 29 -64.47 -40.88 30.16
N ASN A 30 -64.81 -40.97 31.43
CA ASN A 30 -64.17 -40.23 32.51
C ASN A 30 -62.66 -40.57 32.66
N THR A 31 -62.31 -41.82 32.51
CA THR A 31 -60.92 -42.26 32.55
C THR A 31 -60.13 -41.71 31.38
N GLN A 32 -60.72 -41.71 30.21
CA GLN A 32 -60.11 -41.11 28.98
C GLN A 32 -59.94 -39.59 29.11
N LEU A 33 -60.98 -38.90 29.53
CA LEU A 33 -60.92 -37.45 29.79
C LEU A 33 -59.86 -37.07 30.83
N ASN A 34 -59.67 -37.86 31.86
CA ASN A 34 -58.60 -37.62 32.84
C ASN A 34 -57.19 -37.82 32.27
N ARG A 35 -57.02 -38.80 31.37
CA ARG A 35 -55.74 -38.97 30.66
C ARG A 35 -55.43 -37.78 29.77
N GLU A 36 -56.42 -37.39 28.93
CA GLU A 36 -56.27 -36.23 28.05
C GLU A 36 -56.02 -34.93 28.83
N ARG A 37 -56.69 -34.72 29.94
CA ARG A 37 -56.46 -33.56 30.81
C ARG A 37 -55.01 -33.55 31.34
N ASN A 38 -54.48 -34.69 31.75
CA ASN A 38 -53.10 -34.82 32.26
C ASN A 38 -52.06 -34.57 31.13
N ASP A 39 -52.35 -35.08 29.92
CA ASP A 39 -51.45 -34.88 28.78
C ASP A 39 -51.44 -33.38 28.33
N LEU A 40 -52.61 -32.74 28.30
CA LEU A 40 -52.70 -31.30 28.04
C LEU A 40 -52.04 -30.44 29.13
N ALA A 41 -52.10 -30.86 30.40
CA ALA A 41 -51.38 -30.18 31.48
C ALA A 41 -49.86 -30.25 31.26
N ARG A 42 -49.33 -31.43 30.90
CA ARG A 42 -47.88 -31.62 30.54
C ARG A 42 -47.47 -30.78 29.33
N GLU A 43 -48.30 -30.76 28.29
CA GLU A 43 -48.08 -29.94 27.09
C GLU A 43 -48.02 -28.47 27.41
N LYS A 44 -48.98 -27.99 28.21
CA LYS A 44 -49.02 -26.61 28.72
C LYS A 44 -47.74 -26.24 29.47
N ASP A 45 -47.24 -27.13 30.34
CA ASP A 45 -45.99 -26.89 31.09
C ASP A 45 -44.79 -26.81 30.18
N LYS A 46 -44.71 -27.71 29.17
CA LYS A 46 -43.66 -27.66 28.13
C LYS A 46 -43.68 -26.34 27.35
N LEU A 47 -44.86 -25.92 26.89
CA LEU A 47 -45.02 -24.66 26.18
C LEU A 47 -44.70 -23.44 27.06
N ALA A 48 -45.05 -23.46 28.30
CA ALA A 48 -44.70 -22.42 29.26
C ALA A 48 -43.16 -22.27 29.40
N LYS A 49 -42.44 -23.40 29.56
CA LYS A 49 -40.97 -23.39 29.59
C LYS A 49 -40.38 -22.89 28.30
N ALA A 50 -40.84 -23.36 27.13
CA ALA A 50 -40.36 -22.90 25.83
C ALA A 50 -40.58 -21.41 25.63
N ASN A 51 -41.70 -20.87 26.12
CA ASN A 51 -41.99 -19.44 26.06
C ASN A 51 -41.04 -18.61 26.92
N THR A 52 -40.71 -19.08 28.11
CA THR A 52 -39.69 -18.47 28.98
C THR A 52 -38.34 -18.45 28.30
N ASP A 53 -37.88 -19.59 27.77
CA ASP A 53 -36.60 -19.73 27.08
C ASP A 53 -36.51 -18.79 25.83
N LEU A 54 -37.60 -18.68 25.08
CA LEU A 54 -37.67 -17.76 23.92
C LEU A 54 -37.64 -16.31 24.37
N THR A 55 -38.29 -15.96 25.47
CA THR A 55 -38.27 -14.59 26.01
C THR A 55 -36.86 -14.20 26.43
N ASP A 56 -36.15 -15.08 27.13
CA ASP A 56 -34.78 -14.84 27.55
C ASP A 56 -33.82 -14.71 26.36
N LYS A 57 -33.96 -15.56 25.34
CA LYS A 57 -33.18 -15.46 24.10
C LYS A 57 -33.46 -14.14 23.38
N ASN A 58 -34.71 -13.72 23.26
CA ASN A 58 -35.08 -12.45 22.63
C ASN A 58 -34.45 -11.26 23.37
N LYS A 59 -34.44 -11.29 24.71
CA LYS A 59 -33.81 -10.25 25.52
C LYS A 59 -32.28 -10.19 25.27
N ALA A 60 -31.61 -11.36 25.27
CA ALA A 60 -30.18 -11.44 24.97
C ALA A 60 -29.85 -10.91 23.57
N LEU A 61 -30.63 -11.31 22.55
CA LEU A 61 -30.45 -10.85 21.17
C LEU A 61 -30.67 -9.33 21.03
N THR A 62 -31.60 -8.76 21.78
CA THR A 62 -31.81 -7.30 21.79
C THR A 62 -30.61 -6.57 22.35
N THR A 63 -30.05 -7.05 23.47
CA THR A 63 -28.83 -6.49 24.08
C THR A 63 -27.63 -6.60 23.14
N ASP A 64 -27.44 -7.76 22.48
CA ASP A 64 -26.37 -7.95 21.50
C ASP A 64 -26.52 -7.03 20.29
N LYS A 65 -27.74 -6.83 19.79
CA LYS A 65 -28.01 -5.91 18.70
C LYS A 65 -27.66 -4.46 19.06
N GLU A 66 -28.00 -4.03 20.27
CA GLU A 66 -27.66 -2.68 20.75
C GLU A 66 -26.14 -2.50 20.87
N ARG A 67 -25.46 -3.47 21.46
CA ARG A 67 -23.98 -3.47 21.56
C ARG A 67 -23.32 -3.39 20.17
N LEU A 68 -23.72 -4.27 19.23
CA LEU A 68 -23.19 -4.28 17.87
C LEU A 68 -23.48 -2.99 17.08
N THR A 69 -24.62 -2.34 17.36
CA THR A 69 -24.94 -1.06 16.76
C THR A 69 -23.97 0.02 17.25
N THR A 70 -23.71 0.08 18.54
CA THR A 70 -22.75 1.02 19.14
C THR A 70 -21.32 0.77 18.64
N GLU A 71 -20.89 -0.48 18.57
CA GLU A 71 -19.56 -0.85 18.02
C GLU A 71 -19.43 -0.41 16.56
N LYS A 72 -20.47 -0.62 15.75
CA LYS A 72 -20.48 -0.18 14.34
C LYS A 72 -20.36 1.35 14.22
N GLU A 73 -21.05 2.10 15.06
CA GLU A 73 -20.97 3.58 15.08
C GLU A 73 -19.56 4.05 15.48
N ASN A 74 -18.95 3.43 16.47
CA ASN A 74 -17.57 3.71 16.89
C ASN A 74 -16.59 3.43 15.76
N PHE A 75 -16.67 2.27 15.12
CA PHE A 75 -15.80 1.94 13.97
C PHE A 75 -15.97 2.90 12.79
N ASN A 76 -17.20 3.37 12.51
CA ASN A 76 -17.43 4.36 11.46
C ASN A 76 -16.77 5.70 11.81
N THR A 77 -16.82 6.10 13.07
CA THR A 77 -16.16 7.32 13.56
C THR A 77 -14.63 7.19 13.44
N ASP A 78 -14.06 6.06 13.88
CA ASP A 78 -12.62 5.79 13.80
C ASP A 78 -12.15 5.76 12.35
N LEU A 79 -12.92 5.12 11.46
CA LEU A 79 -12.62 5.09 10.03
C LEU A 79 -12.63 6.50 9.41
N SER A 80 -13.59 7.34 9.79
CA SER A 80 -13.66 8.73 9.33
C SER A 80 -12.44 9.53 9.80
N ASN A 81 -12.06 9.39 11.06
CA ASN A 81 -10.88 10.04 11.64
C ASN A 81 -9.59 9.58 10.94
N ALA A 82 -9.43 8.27 10.73
CA ALA A 82 -8.28 7.72 10.02
C ALA A 82 -8.18 8.24 8.57
N LYS A 83 -9.30 8.32 7.85
CA LYS A 83 -9.36 8.91 6.50
C LYS A 83 -8.92 10.37 6.48
N ASN A 84 -9.36 11.16 7.45
CA ASN A 84 -8.97 12.57 7.56
C ASN A 84 -7.47 12.70 7.85
N GLN A 85 -6.91 11.87 8.73
CA GLN A 85 -5.47 11.85 9.03
C GLN A 85 -4.64 11.49 7.79
N VAL A 86 -5.05 10.47 7.03
CA VAL A 86 -4.39 10.08 5.77
C VAL A 86 -4.44 11.23 4.76
N SER A 87 -5.61 11.88 4.61
CA SER A 87 -5.74 13.02 3.69
C SER A 87 -4.84 14.19 4.08
N GLN A 88 -4.70 14.47 5.38
CA GLN A 88 -3.80 15.51 5.87
C GLN A 88 -2.33 15.13 5.63
N ALA A 89 -1.94 13.89 5.93
CA ALA A 89 -0.58 13.42 5.71
C ALA A 89 -0.17 13.47 4.21
N ILE A 90 -1.10 13.19 3.30
CA ILE A 90 -0.86 13.33 1.85
C ILE A 90 -0.58 14.81 1.50
N LYS A 91 -1.39 15.75 1.98
CA LYS A 91 -1.16 17.19 1.74
C LYS A 91 0.17 17.66 2.32
N ASP A 92 0.48 17.26 3.55
CA ASP A 92 1.75 17.62 4.19
C ASP A 92 2.95 17.09 3.41
N LYS A 93 2.85 15.86 2.86
CA LYS A 93 3.86 15.28 1.98
C LYS A 93 4.02 16.09 0.69
N GLU A 94 2.91 16.43 0.01
CA GLU A 94 2.93 17.23 -1.22
C GLU A 94 3.54 18.61 -0.97
N ASP A 95 3.19 19.26 0.13
CA ASP A 95 3.77 20.56 0.52
C ASP A 95 5.28 20.46 0.79
N LEU A 96 5.73 19.39 1.45
CA LEU A 96 7.15 19.13 1.66
C LEU A 96 7.87 18.87 0.33
N GLU A 97 7.30 18.06 -0.56
CA GLU A 97 7.87 17.79 -1.88
C GLU A 97 8.02 19.07 -2.72
N GLN A 98 7.01 19.95 -2.68
CA GLN A 98 7.09 21.26 -3.35
C GLN A 98 8.19 22.15 -2.77
N LYS A 99 8.31 22.21 -1.44
CA LYS A 99 9.36 22.97 -0.77
C LYS A 99 10.76 22.43 -1.04
N HIS A 100 10.90 21.11 -1.16
CA HIS A 100 12.17 20.46 -1.46
C HIS A 100 12.52 20.40 -2.94
N ALA A 101 11.54 20.56 -3.84
CA ALA A 101 11.76 20.49 -5.30
C ALA A 101 12.94 21.37 -5.79
N PRO A 102 13.12 22.61 -5.33
CA PRO A 102 14.25 23.44 -5.73
C PRO A 102 15.62 22.91 -5.30
N TYR A 103 15.65 22.08 -4.25
CA TYR A 103 16.89 21.56 -3.66
C TYR A 103 17.29 20.18 -4.22
N LYS A 104 16.41 19.48 -4.93
CA LYS A 104 16.69 18.14 -5.48
C LYS A 104 17.94 18.09 -6.36
N LYS A 105 18.17 19.15 -7.16
CA LYS A 105 19.39 19.23 -7.99
C LYS A 105 20.66 19.35 -7.13
N LEU A 106 20.62 20.11 -6.04
CA LEU A 106 21.74 20.23 -5.12
C LEU A 106 22.01 18.94 -4.35
N GLU A 107 20.95 18.28 -3.89
CA GLU A 107 21.04 16.97 -3.24
C GLU A 107 21.70 15.96 -4.19
N ARG A 108 21.20 15.83 -5.41
CA ARG A 108 21.75 14.95 -6.43
C ARG A 108 23.21 15.25 -6.75
N LEU A 109 23.56 16.54 -6.90
CA LEU A 109 24.93 16.96 -7.12
C LEU A 109 25.86 16.49 -6.00
N TYR A 110 25.43 16.63 -4.75
CA TYR A 110 26.23 16.23 -3.60
C TYR A 110 26.35 14.70 -3.46
N GLU A 111 25.28 13.96 -3.73
CA GLU A 111 25.30 12.51 -3.77
C GLU A 111 26.35 11.99 -4.78
N ILE A 112 26.31 12.50 -6.01
CA ILE A 112 27.27 12.12 -7.06
C ILE A 112 28.70 12.46 -6.62
N PHE A 113 28.92 13.65 -6.03
CA PHE A 113 30.21 14.02 -5.50
C PHE A 113 30.70 13.03 -4.44
N LEU A 114 29.84 12.60 -3.50
CA LEU A 114 30.21 11.62 -2.48
C LEU A 114 30.62 10.27 -3.07
N GLU A 115 29.98 9.85 -4.17
CA GLU A 115 30.32 8.59 -4.86
C GLU A 115 31.70 8.62 -5.54
N VAL A 116 32.14 9.80 -6.00
CA VAL A 116 33.39 9.96 -6.78
C VAL A 116 34.49 10.72 -6.07
N LYS A 117 34.26 11.27 -4.87
CA LYS A 117 35.24 12.09 -4.14
C LYS A 117 36.60 11.43 -3.99
N GLY A 118 36.63 10.09 -3.82
CA GLY A 118 37.87 9.30 -3.73
C GLY A 118 38.72 9.29 -4.99
N CYS A 119 38.15 9.66 -6.16
CA CYS A 119 38.84 9.77 -7.44
C CYS A 119 39.39 11.18 -7.69
N LEU A 120 38.98 12.17 -6.87
CA LEU A 120 39.29 13.60 -7.06
C LEU A 120 40.50 13.99 -6.20
N ASN A 121 41.53 14.53 -6.83
CA ASN A 121 42.74 15.01 -6.12
C ASN A 121 42.70 16.52 -5.91
N PHE A 122 41.52 17.07 -5.54
CA PHE A 122 41.37 18.49 -5.26
C PHE A 122 41.59 18.77 -3.79
N GLY A 123 42.32 19.83 -3.48
CA GLY A 123 42.62 20.23 -2.09
C GLY A 123 41.39 20.62 -1.25
N PHE A 124 40.21 20.79 -1.86
CA PHE A 124 38.98 21.13 -1.17
C PHE A 124 38.11 19.90 -0.84
N VAL A 125 38.38 18.70 -1.40
CA VAL A 125 37.52 17.53 -1.25
C VAL A 125 37.17 17.24 0.21
N GLU A 126 38.15 17.25 1.09
CA GLU A 126 37.96 16.99 2.52
C GLU A 126 37.26 18.15 3.27
N LYS A 127 37.16 19.31 2.64
CA LYS A 127 36.51 20.51 3.20
C LYS A 127 35.12 20.76 2.63
N THR A 128 34.64 19.89 1.73
CA THR A 128 33.35 20.00 1.06
C THR A 128 32.30 19.24 1.87
N HIS A 129 31.40 19.95 2.53
CA HIS A 129 30.38 19.39 3.41
C HIS A 129 28.95 19.59 2.85
N SER A 130 28.81 20.28 1.71
CA SER A 130 27.55 20.52 1.04
C SER A 130 27.73 20.72 -0.47
N ALA A 131 26.62 20.64 -1.22
CA ALA A 131 26.61 20.99 -2.63
C ALA A 131 27.03 22.44 -2.88
N MET A 132 26.67 23.33 -1.98
CA MET A 132 27.02 24.75 -2.09
C MET A 132 28.52 24.98 -1.90
N ASP A 133 29.18 24.26 -0.98
CA ASP A 133 30.64 24.31 -0.85
C ASP A 133 31.32 23.85 -2.13
N LEU A 134 30.85 22.72 -2.69
CA LEU A 134 31.38 22.18 -3.94
C LEU A 134 31.27 23.20 -5.09
N ILE A 135 30.10 23.80 -5.28
CA ILE A 135 29.86 24.81 -6.30
C ILE A 135 30.79 26.01 -6.07
N ALA A 136 30.89 26.50 -4.82
CA ALA A 136 31.72 27.65 -4.51
C ALA A 136 33.21 27.39 -4.79
N TYR A 137 33.73 26.19 -4.46
CA TYR A 137 35.10 25.83 -4.79
C TYR A 137 35.30 25.76 -6.31
N VAL A 138 34.43 25.11 -7.04
CA VAL A 138 34.55 25.02 -8.52
C VAL A 138 34.45 26.40 -9.17
N LEU A 139 33.58 27.27 -8.68
CA LEU A 139 33.47 28.63 -9.20
C LEU A 139 34.65 29.54 -8.86
N SER A 140 35.42 29.22 -7.82
CA SER A 140 36.65 30.00 -7.44
C SER A 140 37.74 29.94 -8.51
N ASP A 141 37.87 28.82 -9.24
CA ASP A 141 38.71 28.64 -10.44
C ASP A 141 38.07 27.66 -11.40
N SER A 142 37.01 28.10 -12.06
CA SER A 142 36.20 27.24 -12.95
C SER A 142 37.03 26.62 -14.06
N LYS A 143 38.05 27.30 -14.56
CA LYS A 143 38.89 26.77 -15.62
C LYS A 143 39.64 25.54 -15.14
N TYR A 144 40.38 25.67 -14.05
CA TYR A 144 41.19 24.61 -13.50
C TYR A 144 40.32 23.39 -13.09
N TYR A 145 39.26 23.63 -12.35
CA TYR A 145 38.45 22.54 -11.79
C TYR A 145 37.62 21.82 -12.85
N LEU A 146 37.00 22.52 -13.81
CA LEU A 146 36.25 21.87 -14.88
C LEU A 146 37.17 21.09 -15.82
N GLU A 147 38.32 21.67 -16.21
CA GLU A 147 39.31 20.96 -17.04
C GLU A 147 39.83 19.70 -16.35
N SER A 148 40.16 19.81 -15.07
CA SER A 148 40.67 18.69 -14.28
C SER A 148 39.61 17.60 -14.11
N LEU A 149 38.34 17.98 -13.84
CA LEU A 149 37.22 17.06 -13.73
C LEU A 149 36.91 16.36 -15.05
N TYR A 150 36.90 17.10 -16.16
CA TYR A 150 36.73 16.55 -17.50
C TYR A 150 37.81 15.52 -17.83
N ASN A 151 39.10 15.86 -17.60
CA ASN A 151 40.21 14.96 -17.84
C ASN A 151 40.14 13.72 -16.93
N LYS A 152 39.69 13.87 -15.68
CA LYS A 152 39.51 12.74 -14.78
C LYS A 152 38.37 11.82 -15.24
N ALA A 153 37.26 12.38 -15.70
CA ALA A 153 36.17 11.61 -16.30
C ALA A 153 36.64 10.77 -17.50
N ILE A 154 37.43 11.39 -18.42
CA ILE A 154 38.05 10.67 -19.56
C ILE A 154 38.94 9.55 -19.08
N GLN A 155 39.79 9.76 -18.09
CA GLN A 155 40.69 8.75 -17.55
C GLN A 155 39.90 7.55 -17.02
N GLU A 156 38.87 7.78 -16.21
CA GLU A 156 38.06 6.70 -15.62
C GLU A 156 37.16 6.01 -16.68
N LEU A 157 36.65 6.73 -17.68
CA LEU A 157 35.90 6.15 -18.80
C LEU A 157 36.79 5.23 -19.68
N SER A 158 38.10 5.51 -19.75
CA SER A 158 39.05 4.71 -20.51
C SER A 158 39.54 3.48 -19.74
N ASP A 159 39.33 3.42 -18.42
CA ASP A 159 39.72 2.25 -17.60
C ASP A 159 38.56 1.27 -17.48
N LYS A 160 38.67 0.11 -18.12
CA LYS A 160 37.69 -0.99 -18.06
C LYS A 160 37.30 -1.43 -16.64
N ARG A 161 38.17 -1.21 -15.67
CA ARG A 161 37.97 -1.63 -14.27
C ARG A 161 37.30 -0.57 -13.44
N SER A 162 37.17 0.64 -13.96
CA SER A 162 36.52 1.76 -13.26
C SER A 162 35.02 1.79 -13.52
N ASP A 163 34.25 1.93 -12.47
CA ASP A 163 32.81 2.19 -12.49
C ASP A 163 32.46 3.67 -12.23
N LYS A 164 33.49 4.55 -12.19
CA LYS A 164 33.34 5.96 -11.78
C LYS A 164 33.26 6.92 -12.96
N GLY A 165 33.63 6.49 -14.18
CA GLY A 165 33.68 7.37 -15.34
C GLY A 165 32.39 8.08 -15.66
N GLU A 166 31.26 7.37 -15.72
CA GLU A 166 29.93 7.97 -15.97
C GLU A 166 29.47 8.88 -14.84
N LYS A 167 29.80 8.54 -13.60
CA LYS A 167 29.48 9.39 -12.43
C LYS A 167 30.28 10.71 -12.44
N LEU A 168 31.53 10.65 -12.87
CA LEU A 168 32.34 11.86 -13.05
C LEU A 168 31.82 12.73 -14.21
N ALA A 169 31.32 12.13 -15.29
CA ALA A 169 30.65 12.84 -16.36
C ALA A 169 29.36 13.52 -15.86
N GLU A 170 28.53 12.82 -15.10
CA GLU A 170 27.33 13.37 -14.47
C GLU A 170 27.67 14.53 -13.50
N LEU A 171 28.73 14.37 -12.70
CA LEU A 171 29.21 15.45 -11.82
C LEU A 171 29.66 16.67 -12.61
N PHE A 172 30.40 16.46 -13.69
CA PHE A 172 30.84 17.54 -14.58
C PHE A 172 29.65 18.30 -15.17
N ASP A 173 28.67 17.57 -15.74
CA ASP A 173 27.48 18.17 -16.34
C ASP A 173 26.70 19.00 -15.33
N SER A 174 26.52 18.46 -14.13
CA SER A 174 25.81 19.13 -13.05
C SER A 174 26.51 20.42 -12.58
N LEU A 175 27.84 20.41 -12.47
CA LEU A 175 28.62 21.58 -12.08
C LEU A 175 28.71 22.61 -13.19
N PHE A 176 28.80 22.18 -14.46
CA PHE A 176 28.87 23.06 -15.61
C PHE A 176 27.62 23.98 -15.71
N GLU A 177 26.44 23.53 -15.30
CA GLU A 177 25.21 24.34 -15.28
C GLU A 177 25.35 25.61 -14.40
N TYR A 178 26.18 25.59 -13.36
CA TYR A 178 26.41 26.71 -12.47
C TYR A 178 27.44 27.71 -12.96
N VAL A 179 28.28 27.32 -13.93
CA VAL A 179 29.30 28.21 -14.48
C VAL A 179 28.67 29.21 -15.45
N LYS A 180 28.69 30.48 -15.10
CA LYS A 180 28.11 31.57 -15.91
C LYS A 180 29.15 32.40 -16.64
N ASP A 181 30.43 32.00 -16.62
CA ASP A 181 31.49 32.66 -17.36
C ASP A 181 31.31 32.41 -18.89
N LYS A 182 31.14 33.49 -19.67
CA LYS A 182 30.94 33.43 -21.13
C LYS A 182 32.09 32.85 -21.93
N LYS A 183 33.23 32.58 -21.27
CA LYS A 183 34.35 31.89 -21.91
C LYS A 183 34.07 30.40 -22.07
N PHE A 184 33.13 29.83 -21.29
CA PHE A 184 32.72 28.46 -21.41
C PHE A 184 31.47 28.37 -22.29
N GLU A 185 31.58 27.64 -23.40
CA GLU A 185 30.46 27.36 -24.29
C GLU A 185 30.32 25.84 -24.47
N ARG A 186 29.14 25.30 -24.15
CA ARG A 186 28.83 23.87 -24.37
C ARG A 186 28.80 23.59 -25.86
N LEU A 187 29.36 22.49 -26.32
CA LEU A 187 29.14 21.98 -27.64
C LEU A 187 27.69 21.56 -27.83
N LYS A 188 27.24 21.57 -29.06
CA LYS A 188 25.92 20.98 -29.39
C LYS A 188 26.02 19.48 -29.25
N GLU A 189 24.96 18.87 -28.74
CA GLU A 189 24.86 17.43 -28.68
C GLU A 189 24.91 16.85 -30.12
N PRO A 190 25.89 15.99 -30.43
CA PRO A 190 26.02 15.44 -31.76
C PRO A 190 24.92 14.40 -32.04
N SER A 191 24.36 14.44 -33.24
CA SER A 191 23.43 13.39 -33.71
C SER A 191 24.14 12.24 -34.42
N VAL A 192 25.40 12.46 -34.80
CA VAL A 192 26.26 11.48 -35.45
C VAL A 192 27.70 11.65 -34.95
N TYR A 193 28.53 10.61 -35.09
CA TYR A 193 29.93 10.69 -34.76
C TYR A 193 30.68 11.56 -35.75
N ASP A 194 31.31 12.63 -35.29
CA ASP A 194 32.04 13.60 -36.11
C ASP A 194 33.39 13.98 -35.47
N SER A 195 34.08 14.96 -36.04
CA SER A 195 35.37 15.45 -35.57
C SER A 195 35.37 16.08 -34.20
N THR A 196 34.20 16.40 -33.65
CA THR A 196 34.03 16.94 -32.29
C THR A 196 33.80 15.85 -31.25
N CYS A 197 33.73 14.58 -31.68
CA CYS A 197 33.50 13.41 -30.86
C CYS A 197 34.75 12.61 -30.59
N LYS A 198 34.80 11.92 -29.46
CA LYS A 198 35.77 10.88 -29.13
C LYS A 198 35.09 9.65 -28.55
N SER A 199 35.53 8.48 -28.97
CA SER A 199 35.20 7.20 -28.38
C SER A 199 36.36 6.76 -27.48
N LEU A 200 36.07 6.42 -26.24
CA LEU A 200 37.08 6.06 -25.24
C LEU A 200 37.04 4.59 -24.79
N TYR A 201 35.91 3.93 -25.02
CA TYR A 201 35.76 2.54 -24.57
C TYR A 201 36.56 1.61 -25.48
N PRO A 202 37.47 0.79 -24.91
CA PRO A 202 38.41 0.02 -25.73
C PRO A 202 37.79 -1.09 -26.57
N GLU A 203 36.56 -1.46 -26.33
CA GLU A 203 35.82 -2.54 -27.02
C GLU A 203 34.74 -2.02 -27.96
N GLN A 204 34.79 -0.73 -28.28
CA GLN A 204 33.76 -0.13 -29.11
C GLN A 204 33.82 -0.60 -30.55
N ASN A 205 32.63 -0.76 -31.10
CA ASN A 205 32.42 -1.14 -32.50
C ASN A 205 33.10 -0.11 -33.44
N THR A 206 33.75 -0.57 -34.46
CA THR A 206 34.32 0.27 -35.55
C THR A 206 33.25 0.82 -36.49
N SER A 207 31.96 0.47 -36.31
CA SER A 207 30.89 1.09 -37.05
C SER A 207 30.73 2.53 -36.53
N ASN A 208 30.78 3.52 -37.43
CA ASN A 208 30.56 4.94 -37.08
C ASN A 208 29.14 5.27 -36.53
N LYS A 209 28.43 4.26 -35.94
CA LYS A 209 27.09 4.42 -35.40
C LYS A 209 27.19 4.65 -33.90
N MET A 210 27.02 5.92 -33.51
CA MET A 210 26.93 6.35 -32.14
C MET A 210 25.66 5.79 -31.47
N GLN A 211 25.79 5.21 -30.24
CA GLN A 211 24.66 4.74 -29.44
C GLN A 211 24.16 5.82 -28.50
N ARG A 212 25.06 6.47 -27.78
CA ARG A 212 24.69 7.54 -26.83
C ARG A 212 25.84 8.53 -26.62
N VAL A 213 25.50 9.71 -26.18
CA VAL A 213 26.44 10.69 -25.64
C VAL A 213 26.67 10.38 -24.16
N VAL A 214 27.92 10.36 -23.73
CA VAL A 214 28.32 10.10 -22.34
C VAL A 214 28.66 11.40 -21.62
N LEU A 215 29.38 12.30 -22.30
CA LEU A 215 29.79 13.58 -21.77
C LEU A 215 29.85 14.61 -22.92
N ILE A 216 28.99 15.60 -22.88
CA ILE A 216 29.03 16.68 -23.91
C ILE A 216 30.26 17.53 -23.69
N GLY A 217 31.01 17.77 -24.75
CA GLY A 217 32.20 18.62 -24.75
C GLY A 217 31.90 20.12 -24.61
N TYR A 218 32.95 20.91 -24.51
CA TYR A 218 32.85 22.36 -24.42
C TYR A 218 34.04 23.07 -25.03
N THR A 219 33.90 24.36 -25.26
CA THR A 219 35.01 25.23 -25.64
C THR A 219 35.34 26.20 -24.51
N TYR A 220 36.60 26.57 -24.39
CA TYR A 220 37.04 27.62 -23.47
C TYR A 220 37.73 28.76 -24.27
N ASP A 221 37.23 29.98 -24.07
CA ASP A 221 37.72 31.21 -24.76
C ASP A 221 37.80 31.06 -26.30
N LYS A 222 36.94 30.22 -26.89
CA LYS A 222 36.91 29.88 -28.31
C LYS A 222 38.23 29.35 -28.89
N LYS A 223 39.19 29.00 -28.04
CA LYS A 223 40.54 28.55 -28.41
C LYS A 223 40.76 27.08 -28.16
N THR A 224 40.29 26.60 -27.03
CA THR A 224 40.48 25.19 -26.62
C THR A 224 39.17 24.48 -26.75
N THR A 225 39.15 23.35 -27.47
CA THR A 225 37.95 22.49 -27.60
C THR A 225 38.17 21.17 -26.88
N TYR A 226 37.25 20.85 -25.99
CA TYR A 226 37.14 19.53 -25.29
C TYR A 226 36.05 18.75 -26.02
N CYS A 227 36.43 17.59 -26.57
CA CYS A 227 35.53 16.80 -27.42
C CYS A 227 34.35 16.23 -26.63
N THR A 228 33.24 15.97 -27.31
CA THR A 228 32.14 15.18 -26.78
C THR A 228 32.54 13.71 -26.71
N ILE A 229 32.32 13.06 -25.55
CA ILE A 229 32.61 11.63 -25.37
C ILE A 229 31.34 10.87 -25.67
N VAL A 230 31.46 9.86 -26.52
CA VAL A 230 30.35 9.06 -27.00
C VAL A 230 30.62 7.55 -26.81
N ASP A 231 29.55 6.81 -26.63
CA ASP A 231 29.53 5.36 -26.62
C ASP A 231 29.08 4.88 -28.02
N MET A 232 29.92 4.08 -28.65
CA MET A 232 29.67 3.51 -29.99
C MET A 232 29.07 2.10 -29.90
N GLY A 233 28.87 1.58 -28.68
CA GLY A 233 28.44 0.20 -28.45
C GLY A 233 29.55 -0.82 -28.69
N SER A 234 29.33 -2.02 -28.21
CA SER A 234 30.18 -3.19 -28.38
C SER A 234 29.75 -4.06 -29.55
#